data_6bd10aeff8e66592bf1fc382bb55f98c
#
_entry.id   6bd10aeff8e66592bf1fc382bb55f98c
#
_cell.length_a   1.000
_cell.length_b   1.000
_cell.length_c   1.000
_cell.angle_alpha   90.00
_cell.angle_beta   90.00
_cell.angle_gamma   90.00
#
_symmetry.space_group_name_H-M   'P 1'
#
loop_
_entity.id
_entity.type
_entity.pdbx_description
1 polymer ?
#
loop_
_entity_poly.entity_id
_entity_poly.type
_entity_poly.pdbx_seq_one_letter_code
_entity_poly.pdbx_strand_id
1 'polypeptide(L)'
;SSIAPDDSFQYAPTFVNIETGEWTQFGPYPEAVHYLTQALCISDQGLLFISDGYNGGQIAINLNGDIFIPEAPEGFQFKPQIEAVSADGKYWVGYAVNESTLRGGLYHPLLWTDGVPEVLPMPDKNFRNQEFTTGIMARGISANGKVIYGTSWEGSDFGMLYWKDGKVDWVGKDIRETTTVIRTSPKDGTEYEYTCVNGIICQAWNTQISPSGRWIAGRYRKEFDPATGQEIETEEYAAFYNTETEKTVIVKDYGASGGKFATDDGIAFIGIGTFGVSTGRVYDLNTGIDLGSTQEWVYNNYGIIIPYGYINYITADGSVMLGTSAQESAMGISFIKWY
;
A
#
# COMPACT_ATOMS: atom_id res chain seq x y z
N SER A 1 8.28 23.57 -4.18
CA SER A 1 7.20 24.38 -4.79
C SER A 1 7.82 25.63 -5.37
N SER A 2 7.71 25.83 -6.67
CA SER A 2 8.05 27.10 -7.32
C SER A 2 6.78 27.95 -7.42
N ILE A 3 6.89 29.22 -7.08
CA ILE A 3 5.82 30.20 -7.29
C ILE A 3 5.87 30.57 -8.77
N ALA A 4 4.74 30.40 -9.48
CA ALA A 4 4.63 30.85 -10.86
C ALA A 4 4.62 32.40 -10.92
N PRO A 5 5.05 33.00 -12.03
CA PRO A 5 5.13 34.46 -12.16
C PRO A 5 3.78 35.20 -12.05
N ASP A 6 2.68 34.47 -12.06
CA ASP A 6 1.30 34.99 -12.01
C ASP A 6 0.61 34.82 -10.65
N ASP A 7 1.39 34.58 -9.57
CA ASP A 7 0.89 34.31 -8.22
C ASP A 7 -0.02 33.06 -8.08
N SER A 8 -0.20 32.25 -9.12
CA SER A 8 -0.83 30.95 -8.99
C SER A 8 0.18 29.95 -8.42
N PHE A 9 -0.16 29.27 -7.31
CA PHE A 9 0.65 28.18 -6.78
C PHE A 9 0.56 27.00 -7.74
N GLN A 10 1.55 26.83 -8.58
CA GLN A 10 1.69 25.63 -9.41
C GLN A 10 2.68 24.70 -8.76
N TYR A 11 2.22 23.49 -8.42
CA TYR A 11 3.11 22.42 -8.02
C TYR A 11 3.71 21.81 -9.29
N ALA A 12 5.03 21.79 -9.38
CA ALA A 12 5.73 21.12 -10.46
C ALA A 12 6.45 19.90 -9.90
N PRO A 13 6.33 18.73 -10.56
CA PRO A 13 7.10 17.55 -10.16
C PRO A 13 8.58 17.85 -10.26
N THR A 14 9.28 17.44 -9.23
CA THR A 14 10.71 17.66 -9.11
C THR A 14 11.38 16.31 -8.83
N PHE A 15 12.33 15.94 -9.69
CA PHE A 15 13.21 14.80 -9.47
C PHE A 15 14.47 15.30 -8.77
N VAL A 16 14.89 14.58 -7.76
CA VAL A 16 16.15 14.82 -7.07
C VAL A 16 17.03 13.59 -7.25
N ASN A 17 18.19 13.75 -7.87
CA ASN A 17 19.20 12.70 -7.85
C ASN A 17 19.81 12.67 -6.45
N ILE A 18 19.58 11.57 -5.72
CA ILE A 18 20.02 11.45 -4.33
C ILE A 18 21.54 11.27 -4.17
N GLU A 19 22.24 10.91 -5.25
CA GLU A 19 23.71 10.77 -5.24
C GLU A 19 24.41 12.10 -5.46
N THR A 20 23.91 12.90 -6.41
CA THR A 20 24.54 14.17 -6.80
C THR A 20 23.91 15.38 -6.09
N GLY A 21 22.70 15.24 -5.58
CA GLY A 21 21.87 16.34 -5.07
C GLY A 21 21.30 17.23 -6.18
N GLU A 22 21.55 16.92 -7.43
CA GLU A 22 20.97 17.65 -8.57
C GLU A 22 19.48 17.43 -8.65
N TRP A 23 18.74 18.45 -9.02
CA TRP A 23 17.30 18.39 -9.17
C TRP A 23 16.87 18.86 -10.56
N THR A 24 15.84 18.24 -11.08
CA THR A 24 15.19 18.59 -12.35
C THR A 24 13.71 18.81 -12.10
N GLN A 25 13.22 19.98 -12.53
CA GLN A 25 11.80 20.31 -12.47
C GLN A 25 11.21 20.24 -13.87
N PHE A 26 10.09 19.54 -14.02
CA PHE A 26 9.39 19.42 -15.29
C PHE A 26 8.23 20.41 -15.36
N GLY A 27 8.14 21.12 -16.49
CA GLY A 27 7.08 22.08 -16.80
C GLY A 27 7.54 23.17 -17.75
N PRO A 28 6.65 23.99 -18.31
CA PRO A 28 5.21 24.00 -18.13
C PRO A 28 4.55 22.78 -18.81
N TYR A 29 3.49 22.26 -18.19
CA TYR A 29 2.72 21.15 -18.75
C TYR A 29 1.76 21.65 -19.83
N PRO A 30 1.34 20.76 -20.78
CA PRO A 30 0.27 21.07 -21.74
C PRO A 30 -0.99 21.57 -21.01
N GLU A 31 -1.78 22.41 -21.68
CA GLU A 31 -3.04 22.99 -21.15
C GLU A 31 -4.03 21.98 -20.54
N ALA A 32 -3.86 20.69 -20.84
CA ALA A 32 -4.68 19.60 -20.27
C ALA A 32 -4.34 19.25 -18.80
N VAL A 33 -3.24 19.76 -18.24
CA VAL A 33 -2.76 19.43 -16.90
C VAL A 33 -2.71 20.69 -16.05
N HIS A 34 -3.83 21.06 -15.47
CA HIS A 34 -3.95 22.35 -14.78
C HIS A 34 -3.44 22.38 -13.34
N TYR A 35 -3.44 21.25 -12.63
CA TYR A 35 -3.04 21.21 -11.22
C TYR A 35 -2.45 19.85 -10.85
N LEU A 36 -1.14 19.73 -10.91
CA LEU A 36 -0.43 18.56 -10.35
C LEU A 36 -0.39 18.68 -8.83
N THR A 37 -1.04 17.79 -8.13
CA THR A 37 -1.23 17.92 -6.70
C THR A 37 -0.34 17.00 -5.88
N GLN A 38 -0.03 15.80 -6.36
CA GLN A 38 0.68 14.82 -5.56
C GLN A 38 1.45 13.82 -6.41
N ALA A 39 2.73 13.61 -6.08
CA ALA A 39 3.49 12.45 -6.53
C ALA A 39 2.96 11.20 -5.84
N LEU A 40 2.70 10.14 -6.59
CA LEU A 40 2.08 8.92 -6.11
C LEU A 40 3.11 7.80 -5.93
N CYS A 41 3.80 7.45 -7.00
CA CYS A 41 4.85 6.44 -6.99
C CYS A 41 5.88 6.74 -8.09
N ILE A 42 7.07 6.18 -7.93
CA ILE A 42 8.18 6.32 -8.87
C ILE A 42 8.90 4.99 -9.02
N SER A 43 9.31 4.65 -10.26
CA SER A 43 10.20 3.53 -10.52
C SER A 43 11.67 3.91 -10.33
N ASP A 44 12.55 2.92 -10.19
CA ASP A 44 14.01 3.13 -10.12
C ASP A 44 14.58 3.68 -11.45
N GLN A 45 13.84 3.51 -12.55
CA GLN A 45 14.15 4.09 -13.86
C GLN A 45 13.62 5.52 -14.04
N GLY A 46 13.03 6.11 -12.99
CA GLY A 46 12.55 7.50 -13.03
C GLY A 46 11.21 7.71 -13.75
N LEU A 47 10.36 6.67 -13.86
CA LEU A 47 8.98 6.85 -14.28
C LEU A 47 8.14 7.27 -13.06
N LEU A 48 7.69 8.51 -13.04
CA LEU A 48 6.93 9.12 -11.95
C LEU A 48 5.45 9.22 -12.31
N PHE A 49 4.58 8.74 -11.41
CA PHE A 49 3.12 8.94 -11.49
C PHE A 49 2.68 10.10 -10.60
N ILE A 50 1.81 10.95 -11.14
CA ILE A 50 1.36 12.18 -10.50
C ILE A 50 -0.15 12.30 -10.66
N SER A 51 -0.87 12.68 -9.59
CA SER A 51 -2.29 12.96 -9.69
C SER A 51 -2.55 14.34 -10.31
N ASP A 52 -3.50 14.41 -11.23
CA ASP A 52 -4.10 15.62 -11.74
C ASP A 52 -5.32 15.99 -10.87
N GLY A 53 -5.12 16.91 -9.96
CA GLY A 53 -6.14 17.30 -8.98
C GLY A 53 -7.39 17.94 -9.56
N TYR A 54 -7.35 18.42 -10.81
CA TYR A 54 -8.50 19.10 -11.43
C TYR A 54 -9.40 18.14 -12.21
N ASN A 55 -8.80 17.18 -12.92
CA ASN A 55 -9.53 16.25 -13.78
C ASN A 55 -9.72 14.86 -13.15
N GLY A 56 -9.28 14.66 -11.91
CA GLY A 56 -9.34 13.36 -11.22
C GLY A 56 -8.57 12.24 -11.93
N GLY A 57 -7.64 12.60 -12.83
CA GLY A 57 -6.79 11.68 -13.58
C GLY A 57 -5.38 11.61 -13.01
N GLN A 58 -4.58 10.78 -13.66
CA GLN A 58 -3.15 10.65 -13.36
C GLN A 58 -2.36 10.74 -14.67
N ILE A 59 -1.14 11.21 -14.57
CA ILE A 59 -0.16 11.17 -15.66
C ILE A 59 1.10 10.46 -15.19
N ALA A 60 1.83 9.87 -16.10
CA ALA A 60 3.19 9.39 -15.88
C ALA A 60 4.17 10.29 -16.63
N ILE A 61 5.33 10.57 -16.04
CA ILE A 61 6.40 11.36 -16.63
C ILE A 61 7.71 10.59 -16.46
N ASN A 62 8.47 10.45 -17.54
CA ASN A 62 9.82 9.88 -17.46
C ASN A 62 10.89 10.98 -17.30
N LEU A 63 12.16 10.57 -17.12
CA LEU A 63 13.29 11.48 -16.96
C LEU A 63 13.57 12.35 -18.20
N ASN A 64 13.06 11.99 -19.39
CA ASN A 64 13.17 12.80 -20.59
C ASN A 64 12.08 13.88 -20.67
N GLY A 65 11.10 13.84 -19.76
CA GLY A 65 9.94 14.74 -19.78
C GLY A 65 8.79 14.24 -20.67
N ASP A 66 8.86 13.02 -21.20
CA ASP A 66 7.76 12.44 -21.96
C ASP A 66 6.58 12.13 -21.03
N ILE A 67 5.39 12.51 -21.47
CA ILE A 67 4.15 12.35 -20.69
C ILE A 67 3.33 11.19 -21.26
N PHE A 68 2.88 10.33 -20.36
CA PHE A 68 1.99 9.21 -20.67
C PHE A 68 0.71 9.35 -19.86
N ILE A 69 -0.44 9.11 -20.48
CA ILE A 69 -1.73 9.10 -19.81
C ILE A 69 -2.15 7.63 -19.65
N PRO A 70 -2.26 7.11 -18.42
CA PRO A 70 -2.74 5.75 -18.22
C PRO A 70 -4.17 5.60 -18.76
N GLU A 71 -4.39 4.57 -19.56
CA GLU A 71 -5.72 4.22 -20.08
C GLU A 71 -6.28 3.04 -19.31
N ALA A 72 -7.62 3.02 -19.17
CA ALA A 72 -8.33 1.86 -18.65
C ALA A 72 -8.63 0.88 -19.79
N PRO A 73 -8.87 -0.41 -19.50
CA PRO A 73 -9.36 -1.35 -20.50
C PRO A 73 -10.70 -0.89 -21.13
N GLU A 74 -10.99 -1.42 -22.32
CA GLU A 74 -12.28 -1.16 -22.98
C GLU A 74 -13.46 -1.54 -22.06
N GLY A 75 -14.49 -0.70 -22.03
CA GLY A 75 -15.68 -0.88 -21.19
C GLY A 75 -15.63 -0.18 -19.83
N PHE A 76 -14.49 0.40 -19.46
CA PHE A 76 -14.39 1.23 -18.25
C PHE A 76 -14.72 2.69 -18.58
N GLN A 77 -15.60 3.30 -17.77
CA GLN A 77 -16.07 4.67 -17.99
C GLN A 77 -15.22 5.73 -17.28
N PHE A 78 -14.45 5.33 -16.26
CA PHE A 78 -13.69 6.24 -15.44
C PHE A 78 -12.20 6.08 -15.67
N LYS A 79 -11.46 7.18 -15.48
CA LYS A 79 -10.01 7.16 -15.54
C LYS A 79 -9.44 6.23 -14.47
N PRO A 80 -8.45 5.43 -14.82
CA PRO A 80 -7.82 4.54 -13.85
C PRO A 80 -7.00 5.33 -12.81
N GLN A 81 -6.77 4.67 -11.67
CA GLN A 81 -5.89 5.15 -10.63
C GLN A 81 -4.69 4.21 -10.53
N ILE A 82 -3.48 4.72 -10.67
CA ILE A 82 -2.23 3.99 -10.48
C ILE A 82 -1.80 4.16 -9.02
N GLU A 83 -1.46 3.04 -8.38
CA GLU A 83 -1.05 3.02 -6.97
C GLU A 83 0.43 2.70 -6.81
N ALA A 84 0.99 1.86 -7.68
CA ALA A 84 2.39 1.47 -7.61
C ALA A 84 2.96 1.08 -8.97
N VAL A 85 4.30 1.08 -9.05
CA VAL A 85 5.08 0.74 -10.23
C VAL A 85 6.23 -0.18 -9.83
N SER A 86 6.59 -1.16 -10.69
CA SER A 86 7.78 -2.01 -10.51
C SER A 86 9.07 -1.19 -10.66
N ALA A 87 10.19 -1.73 -10.14
CA ALA A 87 11.48 -1.05 -10.17
C ALA A 87 11.93 -0.67 -11.60
N ASP A 88 11.68 -1.54 -12.56
CA ASP A 88 12.03 -1.32 -13.97
C ASP A 88 11.05 -0.41 -14.73
N GLY A 89 9.94 0.01 -14.09
CA GLY A 89 8.91 0.84 -14.70
C GLY A 89 7.99 0.12 -15.68
N LYS A 90 8.18 -1.18 -15.90
CA LYS A 90 7.44 -1.96 -16.88
C LYS A 90 6.02 -2.30 -16.45
N TYR A 91 5.84 -2.62 -15.16
CA TYR A 91 4.56 -3.05 -14.60
C TYR A 91 4.00 -1.98 -13.67
N TRP A 92 2.76 -1.59 -13.91
CA TRP A 92 2.03 -0.64 -13.06
C TRP A 92 0.78 -1.33 -12.53
N VAL A 93 0.39 -1.01 -11.32
CA VAL A 93 -0.83 -1.56 -10.73
C VAL A 93 -1.70 -0.46 -10.16
N GLY A 94 -2.99 -0.74 -10.13
CA GLY A 94 -3.98 0.17 -9.62
C GLY A 94 -5.39 -0.36 -9.82
N TYR A 95 -6.34 0.51 -10.09
CA TYR A 95 -7.73 0.11 -10.26
C TYR A 95 -8.50 1.09 -11.14
N ALA A 96 -9.66 0.63 -11.63
CA ALA A 96 -10.67 1.47 -12.25
C ALA A 96 -12.07 1.02 -11.84
N VAL A 97 -13.05 1.88 -12.11
CA VAL A 97 -14.47 1.61 -11.88
C VAL A 97 -15.16 1.44 -13.24
N ASN A 98 -15.86 0.33 -13.43
CA ASN A 98 -16.51 0.05 -14.70
C ASN A 98 -17.87 0.76 -14.86
N GLU A 99 -18.63 0.90 -13.77
CA GLU A 99 -19.94 1.55 -13.78
C GLU A 99 -20.14 2.42 -12.55
N SER A 100 -20.77 3.58 -12.73
CA SER A 100 -21.26 4.40 -11.62
C SER A 100 -22.58 3.84 -11.13
N THR A 101 -22.57 3.19 -9.99
CA THR A 101 -23.81 2.89 -9.26
C THR A 101 -24.13 4.03 -8.30
N LEU A 102 -25.37 4.08 -7.79
CA LEU A 102 -25.75 5.01 -6.70
C LEU A 102 -24.90 4.84 -5.43
N ARG A 103 -24.06 3.80 -5.34
CA ARG A 103 -23.14 3.50 -4.26
C ARG A 103 -21.64 3.60 -4.62
N GLY A 104 -21.32 4.13 -5.81
CA GLY A 104 -19.94 4.41 -6.20
C GLY A 104 -19.29 3.44 -7.18
N GLY A 105 -19.99 2.40 -7.65
CA GLY A 105 -19.44 1.41 -8.61
C GLY A 105 -18.53 0.36 -7.96
N LEU A 106 -18.19 -0.66 -8.75
CA LEU A 106 -17.31 -1.75 -8.32
C LEU A 106 -15.88 -1.46 -8.80
N TYR A 107 -14.93 -1.48 -7.87
CA TYR A 107 -13.50 -1.37 -8.17
C TYR A 107 -12.97 -2.67 -8.78
N HIS A 108 -12.27 -2.56 -9.89
CA HIS A 108 -11.58 -3.65 -10.55
C HIS A 108 -10.07 -3.44 -10.49
N PRO A 109 -9.30 -4.41 -9.99
CA PRO A 109 -7.87 -4.32 -9.94
C PRO A 109 -7.28 -4.42 -11.34
N LEU A 110 -6.31 -3.58 -11.65
CA LEU A 110 -5.68 -3.49 -12.96
C LEU A 110 -4.17 -3.69 -12.87
N LEU A 111 -3.62 -4.30 -13.92
CA LEU A 111 -2.19 -4.36 -14.21
C LEU A 111 -1.95 -3.75 -15.60
N TRP A 112 -0.95 -2.90 -15.70
CA TRP A 112 -0.41 -2.44 -16.99
C TRP A 112 0.94 -3.09 -17.22
N THR A 113 1.13 -3.64 -18.40
CA THR A 113 2.42 -4.14 -18.87
C THR A 113 2.85 -3.28 -20.06
N ASP A 114 3.94 -2.55 -19.91
CA ASP A 114 4.42 -1.59 -20.92
C ASP A 114 3.31 -0.60 -21.37
N GLY A 115 2.47 -0.17 -20.43
CA GLY A 115 1.35 0.75 -20.67
C GLY A 115 0.06 0.10 -21.18
N VAL A 116 0.04 -1.20 -21.45
CA VAL A 116 -1.16 -1.93 -21.90
C VAL A 116 -1.91 -2.49 -20.67
N PRO A 117 -3.17 -2.05 -20.45
CA PRO A 117 -3.94 -2.45 -19.28
C PRO A 117 -4.61 -3.82 -19.43
N GLU A 118 -4.66 -4.57 -18.34
CA GLU A 118 -5.47 -5.78 -18.19
C GLU A 118 -6.16 -5.81 -16.81
N VAL A 119 -7.32 -6.48 -16.75
CA VAL A 119 -8.03 -6.69 -15.47
C VAL A 119 -7.44 -7.90 -14.78
N LEU A 120 -6.97 -7.72 -13.54
CA LEU A 120 -6.51 -8.82 -12.71
C LEU A 120 -7.70 -9.70 -12.27
N PRO A 121 -7.51 -11.03 -12.14
CA PRO A 121 -8.56 -11.92 -11.67
C PRO A 121 -9.00 -11.54 -10.26
N MET A 122 -10.31 -11.66 -9.99
CA MET A 122 -10.91 -11.48 -8.67
C MET A 122 -11.33 -12.83 -8.10
N PRO A 123 -11.28 -13.03 -6.78
CA PRO A 123 -11.93 -14.19 -6.16
C PRO A 123 -13.45 -14.14 -6.41
N ASP A 124 -14.11 -15.30 -6.41
CA ASP A 124 -15.58 -15.37 -6.59
C ASP A 124 -16.35 -14.69 -5.46
N LYS A 125 -15.76 -14.64 -4.26
CA LYS A 125 -16.36 -14.09 -3.05
C LYS A 125 -15.35 -13.25 -2.28
N ASN A 126 -15.86 -12.28 -1.52
CA ASN A 126 -15.06 -11.51 -0.57
C ASN A 126 -14.57 -12.38 0.61
N PHE A 127 -13.76 -11.83 1.50
CA PHE A 127 -13.20 -12.55 2.64
C PHE A 127 -14.24 -13.02 3.67
N ARG A 128 -15.51 -12.59 3.57
CA ARG A 128 -16.66 -13.06 4.36
C ARG A 128 -17.50 -14.12 3.63
N ASN A 129 -17.03 -14.61 2.50
CA ASN A 129 -17.75 -15.54 1.62
C ASN A 129 -19.07 -14.95 1.06
N GLN A 130 -19.09 -13.65 0.83
CA GLN A 130 -20.22 -12.91 0.27
C GLN A 130 -19.85 -12.30 -1.08
N GLU A 131 -20.86 -11.78 -1.82
CA GLU A 131 -20.61 -10.97 -3.02
C GLU A 131 -19.85 -9.70 -2.68
N PHE A 132 -19.02 -9.22 -3.60
CA PHE A 132 -18.35 -7.93 -3.45
C PHE A 132 -19.36 -6.78 -3.51
N THR A 133 -19.24 -5.83 -2.58
CA THR A 133 -20.05 -4.60 -2.58
C THR A 133 -19.27 -3.40 -3.08
N THR A 134 -17.96 -3.40 -2.91
CA THR A 134 -17.07 -2.31 -3.32
C THR A 134 -16.01 -2.77 -4.33
N GLY A 135 -15.62 -4.04 -4.28
CA GLY A 135 -14.63 -4.63 -5.18
C GLY A 135 -13.22 -4.61 -4.63
N ILE A 136 -12.23 -4.62 -5.53
CA ILE A 136 -10.82 -4.79 -5.20
C ILE A 136 -9.99 -3.70 -5.86
N MET A 137 -9.02 -3.18 -5.11
CA MET A 137 -8.01 -2.24 -5.58
C MET A 137 -6.62 -2.89 -5.48
N ALA A 138 -5.87 -2.98 -6.57
CA ALA A 138 -4.46 -3.31 -6.50
C ALA A 138 -3.68 -2.12 -5.93
N ARG A 139 -2.84 -2.36 -4.92
CA ARG A 139 -2.22 -1.33 -4.10
C ARG A 139 -0.69 -1.28 -4.18
N GLY A 140 -0.07 -2.39 -4.52
CA GLY A 140 1.38 -2.44 -4.62
C GLY A 140 1.87 -3.62 -5.42
N ILE A 141 3.11 -3.53 -5.87
CA ILE A 141 3.77 -4.52 -6.71
C ILE A 141 5.21 -4.70 -6.24
N SER A 142 5.72 -5.93 -6.32
CA SER A 142 7.13 -6.23 -6.06
C SER A 142 8.04 -5.57 -7.10
N ALA A 143 9.31 -5.32 -6.75
CA ALA A 143 10.27 -4.70 -7.65
C ALA A 143 10.41 -5.43 -8.99
N ASN A 144 10.32 -6.75 -8.97
CA ASN A 144 10.41 -7.62 -10.14
C ASN A 144 9.08 -7.79 -10.90
N GLY A 145 7.99 -7.16 -10.48
CA GLY A 145 6.68 -7.21 -11.11
C GLY A 145 5.90 -8.53 -10.92
N LYS A 146 6.42 -9.51 -10.15
CA LYS A 146 5.84 -10.87 -10.09
C LYS A 146 4.75 -11.07 -9.06
N VAL A 147 4.76 -10.26 -8.00
CA VAL A 147 3.75 -10.34 -6.94
C VAL A 147 3.09 -8.98 -6.78
N ILE A 148 1.78 -8.98 -6.81
CA ILE A 148 0.96 -7.79 -6.61
C ILE A 148 0.16 -8.01 -5.33
N TYR A 149 -0.05 -6.99 -4.50
CA TYR A 149 -1.02 -7.05 -3.43
C TYR A 149 -2.11 -5.99 -3.64
N GLY A 150 -3.26 -6.25 -3.05
CA GLY A 150 -4.40 -5.35 -3.11
C GLY A 150 -5.27 -5.44 -1.87
N THR A 151 -6.30 -4.62 -1.85
CA THR A 151 -7.28 -4.56 -0.76
C THR A 151 -8.68 -4.69 -1.31
N SER A 152 -9.51 -5.45 -0.61
CA SER A 152 -10.95 -5.46 -0.75
C SER A 152 -11.54 -4.62 0.38
N TRP A 153 -12.41 -3.70 0.03
CA TRP A 153 -13.08 -2.84 0.99
C TRP A 153 -14.57 -3.21 1.04
N GLU A 154 -14.99 -3.80 2.17
CA GLU A 154 -16.36 -4.27 2.36
C GLU A 154 -16.98 -3.59 3.59
N GLY A 155 -17.64 -2.46 3.38
CA GLY A 155 -18.19 -1.64 4.46
C GLY A 155 -17.10 -1.00 5.31
N SER A 156 -17.01 -1.40 6.59
CA SER A 156 -15.94 -0.98 7.50
C SER A 156 -14.70 -1.88 7.47
N ASP A 157 -14.77 -2.99 6.75
CA ASP A 157 -13.77 -4.03 6.80
C ASP A 157 -12.88 -4.03 5.57
N PHE A 158 -11.60 -4.31 5.80
CA PHE A 158 -10.57 -4.32 4.77
C PHE A 158 -9.87 -5.69 4.82
N GLY A 159 -9.83 -6.39 3.70
CA GLY A 159 -9.04 -7.61 3.57
C GLY A 159 -7.97 -7.42 2.51
N MET A 160 -6.76 -7.88 2.78
CA MET A 160 -5.69 -7.92 1.78
C MET A 160 -5.70 -9.23 1.01
N LEU A 161 -5.37 -9.14 -0.26
CA LEU A 161 -5.18 -10.27 -1.16
C LEU A 161 -3.93 -10.04 -2.02
N TYR A 162 -3.48 -11.07 -2.71
CA TYR A 162 -2.32 -10.97 -3.59
C TYR A 162 -2.51 -11.79 -4.87
N TRP A 163 -1.79 -11.38 -5.92
CA TRP A 163 -1.68 -12.08 -7.19
C TRP A 163 -0.26 -12.56 -7.36
N LYS A 164 -0.11 -13.82 -7.71
CA LYS A 164 1.16 -14.46 -8.01
C LYS A 164 0.94 -15.58 -9.03
N ASP A 165 1.75 -15.61 -10.08
CA ASP A 165 1.68 -16.65 -11.13
C ASP A 165 0.26 -16.80 -11.73
N GLY A 166 -0.43 -15.68 -11.97
CA GLY A 166 -1.80 -15.63 -12.53
C GLY A 166 -2.92 -16.08 -11.59
N LYS A 167 -2.60 -16.35 -10.32
CA LYS A 167 -3.58 -16.74 -9.29
C LYS A 167 -3.78 -15.64 -8.28
N VAL A 168 -4.99 -15.56 -7.74
CA VAL A 168 -5.35 -14.65 -6.65
C VAL A 168 -5.65 -15.45 -5.38
N ASP A 169 -5.19 -14.95 -4.22
CA ASP A 169 -5.48 -15.54 -2.92
C ASP A 169 -5.47 -14.49 -1.81
N TRP A 170 -6.05 -14.82 -0.67
CA TRP A 170 -6.15 -13.93 0.48
C TRP A 170 -4.88 -13.99 1.33
N VAL A 171 -4.34 -12.81 1.67
CA VAL A 171 -3.26 -12.67 2.65
C VAL A 171 -3.77 -13.10 4.02
N GLY A 172 -2.99 -13.90 4.74
CA GLY A 172 -3.37 -14.36 6.08
C GLY A 172 -4.42 -15.49 6.11
N LYS A 173 -4.64 -16.21 5.00
CA LYS A 173 -5.59 -17.33 4.97
C LYS A 173 -5.29 -18.42 6.01
N ASP A 174 -4.03 -18.59 6.39
CA ASP A 174 -3.56 -19.60 7.36
C ASP A 174 -3.91 -19.29 8.82
N ILE A 175 -4.26 -18.03 9.11
CA ILE A 175 -4.64 -17.58 10.47
C ILE A 175 -6.09 -17.12 10.56
N ARG A 176 -6.85 -17.28 9.47
CA ARG A 176 -8.24 -16.84 9.41
C ARG A 176 -9.15 -17.79 10.19
N GLU A 177 -9.95 -17.22 11.07
CA GLU A 177 -10.99 -17.92 11.83
C GLU A 177 -12.34 -17.31 11.46
N THR A 178 -13.33 -18.19 11.21
CA THR A 178 -14.69 -17.77 10.86
C THR A 178 -15.71 -18.42 11.78
N THR A 179 -16.69 -17.65 12.23
CA THR A 179 -17.83 -18.12 13.03
C THR A 179 -19.10 -17.48 12.48
N THR A 180 -20.10 -18.30 12.17
CA THR A 180 -21.40 -17.79 11.74
C THR A 180 -22.33 -17.68 12.94
N VAL A 181 -22.93 -16.52 13.11
CA VAL A 181 -23.89 -16.22 14.18
C VAL A 181 -25.18 -15.67 13.60
N ILE A 182 -26.30 -15.86 14.32
CA ILE A 182 -27.56 -15.21 13.97
C ILE A 182 -27.58 -13.83 14.62
N ARG A 183 -27.83 -12.81 13.81
CA ARG A 183 -28.03 -11.43 14.26
C ARG A 183 -29.43 -10.95 13.93
N THR A 184 -29.95 -10.02 14.73
CA THR A 184 -31.23 -9.37 14.49
C THR A 184 -31.00 -7.98 13.91
N SER A 185 -31.62 -7.71 12.78
CA SER A 185 -31.59 -6.39 12.15
C SER A 185 -32.25 -5.36 13.06
N PRO A 186 -31.56 -4.25 13.42
CA PRO A 186 -32.15 -3.19 14.24
C PRO A 186 -33.24 -2.41 13.50
N LYS A 187 -33.31 -2.55 12.17
CA LYS A 187 -34.24 -1.81 11.32
C LYS A 187 -35.65 -2.40 11.31
N ASP A 188 -35.76 -3.71 11.30
CA ASP A 188 -37.02 -4.41 11.05
C ASP A 188 -37.20 -5.67 11.91
N GLY A 189 -36.25 -6.00 12.77
CA GLY A 189 -36.29 -7.17 13.66
C GLY A 189 -36.08 -8.51 12.96
N THR A 190 -35.71 -8.52 11.66
CA THR A 190 -35.44 -9.77 10.94
C THR A 190 -34.14 -10.39 11.39
N GLU A 191 -34.14 -11.74 11.53
CA GLU A 191 -32.92 -12.49 11.79
C GLU A 191 -32.17 -12.76 10.49
N TYR A 192 -30.82 -12.67 10.54
CA TYR A 192 -29.96 -13.00 9.42
C TYR A 192 -28.66 -13.63 9.90
N GLU A 193 -28.08 -14.49 9.06
CA GLU A 193 -26.75 -15.06 9.29
C GLU A 193 -25.68 -14.00 9.07
N TYR A 194 -24.76 -13.88 10.03
CA TYR A 194 -23.61 -12.99 9.94
C TYR A 194 -22.33 -13.79 10.17
N THR A 195 -21.40 -13.71 9.21
CA THR A 195 -20.09 -14.35 9.31
C THR A 195 -19.10 -13.40 9.97
N CYS A 196 -18.72 -13.72 11.20
CA CYS A 196 -17.61 -13.07 11.91
C CYS A 196 -16.29 -13.63 11.38
N VAL A 197 -15.34 -12.78 11.07
CA VAL A 197 -14.03 -13.18 10.55
C VAL A 197 -12.94 -12.55 11.40
N ASN A 198 -12.10 -13.36 12.01
CA ASN A 198 -10.85 -12.97 12.65
C ASN A 198 -9.66 -13.34 11.77
N GLY A 199 -8.48 -12.81 12.10
CA GLY A 199 -7.27 -13.08 11.34
C GLY A 199 -7.28 -12.40 9.97
N ILE A 200 -8.05 -11.34 9.82
CA ILE A 200 -8.00 -10.51 8.62
C ILE A 200 -6.69 -9.73 8.65
N ILE A 201 -5.92 -9.82 7.56
CA ILE A 201 -4.80 -8.93 7.37
C ILE A 201 -5.28 -7.71 6.59
N CYS A 202 -5.18 -6.56 7.22
CA CYS A 202 -5.55 -5.26 6.65
C CYS A 202 -4.30 -4.51 6.19
N GLN A 203 -4.47 -3.62 5.22
CA GLN A 203 -3.42 -2.69 4.87
C GLN A 203 -3.16 -1.75 6.06
N ALA A 204 -1.92 -1.71 6.55
CA ALA A 204 -1.48 -0.66 7.46
C ALA A 204 -1.18 0.62 6.66
N TRP A 205 -1.06 1.74 7.36
CA TRP A 205 -0.64 2.99 6.71
C TRP A 205 0.77 2.83 6.12
N ASN A 206 0.93 3.12 4.83
CA ASN A 206 2.18 2.96 4.07
C ASN A 206 2.73 1.51 4.07
N THR A 207 1.85 0.53 4.05
CA THR A 207 2.22 -0.88 3.83
C THR A 207 2.89 -1.06 2.47
N GLN A 208 3.93 -1.87 2.43
CA GLN A 208 4.66 -2.21 1.22
C GLN A 208 4.96 -3.72 1.15
N ILE A 209 5.29 -4.17 -0.05
CA ILE A 209 5.73 -5.53 -0.36
C ILE A 209 7.26 -5.57 -0.46
N SER A 210 7.89 -6.69 -0.10
CA SER A 210 9.34 -6.85 -0.26
C SER A 210 9.75 -6.87 -1.75
N PRO A 211 11.03 -6.58 -2.08
CA PRO A 211 11.49 -6.45 -3.47
C PRO A 211 11.20 -7.67 -4.35
N SER A 212 11.38 -8.88 -3.85
CA SER A 212 11.04 -10.11 -4.58
C SER A 212 9.54 -10.46 -4.55
N GLY A 213 8.76 -9.83 -3.66
CA GLY A 213 7.38 -10.20 -3.37
C GLY A 213 7.23 -11.32 -2.34
N ARG A 214 8.33 -11.73 -1.70
CA ARG A 214 8.30 -12.80 -0.68
C ARG A 214 7.45 -12.44 0.54
N TRP A 215 7.55 -11.18 1.01
CA TRP A 215 6.84 -10.71 2.18
C TRP A 215 5.86 -9.58 1.84
N ILE A 216 4.62 -9.73 2.29
CA ILE A 216 3.60 -8.67 2.26
C ILE A 216 3.40 -8.21 3.70
N ALA A 217 3.68 -6.95 3.98
CA ALA A 217 3.43 -6.34 5.27
C ALA A 217 1.94 -5.98 5.42
N GLY A 218 1.47 -5.89 6.66
CA GLY A 218 0.08 -5.54 6.94
C GLY A 218 -0.18 -5.46 8.44
N ARG A 219 -1.45 -5.46 8.80
CA ARG A 219 -1.92 -5.42 10.16
C ARG A 219 -2.95 -6.53 10.39
N TYR A 220 -2.65 -7.42 11.33
CA TYR A 220 -3.59 -8.42 11.84
C TYR A 220 -4.68 -7.71 12.63
N ARG A 221 -5.92 -8.18 12.46
CA ARG A 221 -7.08 -7.67 13.17
C ARG A 221 -7.94 -8.80 13.71
N LYS A 222 -8.30 -8.69 14.99
CA LYS A 222 -9.24 -9.58 15.65
C LYS A 222 -10.30 -8.74 16.36
N GLU A 223 -11.56 -9.01 16.09
CA GLU A 223 -12.72 -8.24 16.56
C GLU A 223 -13.76 -9.08 17.27
N PHE A 224 -13.69 -10.42 17.15
CA PHE A 224 -14.69 -11.33 17.66
C PHE A 224 -14.06 -12.45 18.47
N ASP A 225 -14.77 -12.89 19.49
CA ASP A 225 -14.48 -14.19 20.13
C ASP A 225 -14.88 -15.31 19.15
N PRO A 226 -13.94 -16.14 18.69
CA PRO A 226 -14.23 -17.21 17.72
C PRO A 226 -15.18 -18.28 18.24
N ALA A 227 -15.28 -18.44 19.56
CA ALA A 227 -16.19 -19.44 20.16
C ALA A 227 -17.63 -18.96 20.21
N THR A 228 -17.85 -17.66 20.41
CA THR A 228 -19.19 -17.10 20.62
C THR A 228 -19.65 -16.15 19.51
N GLY A 229 -18.71 -15.64 18.67
CA GLY A 229 -18.98 -14.60 17.69
C GLY A 229 -19.33 -13.24 18.30
N GLN A 230 -19.14 -13.07 19.60
CA GLN A 230 -19.35 -11.77 20.27
C GLN A 230 -18.22 -10.81 19.93
N GLU A 231 -18.56 -9.54 19.80
CA GLU A 231 -17.56 -8.48 19.63
C GLU A 231 -16.70 -8.36 20.89
N ILE A 232 -15.41 -8.21 20.67
CA ILE A 232 -14.40 -8.00 21.72
C ILE A 232 -13.70 -6.65 21.45
N GLU A 233 -12.88 -6.20 22.39
CA GLU A 233 -11.97 -5.11 22.13
C GLU A 233 -11.04 -5.48 20.95
N THR A 234 -10.95 -4.59 19.97
CA THR A 234 -10.18 -4.87 18.75
C THR A 234 -8.69 -5.03 19.07
N GLU A 235 -8.16 -6.19 18.73
CA GLU A 235 -6.73 -6.47 18.79
C GLU A 235 -6.10 -6.20 17.43
N GLU A 236 -5.07 -5.37 17.38
CA GLU A 236 -4.34 -5.03 16.15
C GLU A 236 -2.84 -5.19 16.35
N TYR A 237 -2.19 -5.97 15.49
CA TYR A 237 -0.76 -6.26 15.56
C TYR A 237 -0.12 -6.18 14.18
N ALA A 238 1.17 -5.86 14.13
CA ALA A 238 1.93 -5.98 12.89
C ALA A 238 1.93 -7.42 12.39
N ALA A 239 1.71 -7.59 11.09
CA ALA A 239 1.66 -8.90 10.46
C ALA A 239 2.44 -8.89 9.15
N PHE A 240 3.07 -10.03 8.85
CA PHE A 240 3.85 -10.24 7.64
C PHE A 240 3.51 -11.59 7.06
N TYR A 241 3.04 -11.59 5.82
CA TYR A 241 2.66 -12.80 5.10
C TYR A 241 3.75 -13.21 4.13
N ASN A 242 4.23 -14.44 4.24
CA ASN A 242 5.20 -15.00 3.32
C ASN A 242 4.49 -15.67 2.15
N THR A 243 4.64 -15.13 0.94
CA THR A 243 3.97 -15.62 -0.28
C THR A 243 4.55 -16.94 -0.82
N GLU A 244 5.70 -17.38 -0.33
CA GLU A 244 6.34 -18.64 -0.73
C GLU A 244 5.88 -19.81 0.15
N THR A 245 5.81 -19.57 1.46
CA THR A 245 5.39 -20.60 2.43
C THR A 245 3.91 -20.53 2.77
N GLU A 246 3.24 -19.47 2.36
CA GLU A 246 1.83 -19.15 2.66
C GLU A 246 1.57 -19.10 4.18
N LYS A 247 2.52 -18.56 4.94
CA LYS A 247 2.46 -18.43 6.39
C LYS A 247 2.52 -16.97 6.84
N THR A 248 1.77 -16.69 7.89
CA THR A 248 1.71 -15.38 8.54
C THR A 248 2.53 -15.35 9.81
N VAL A 249 3.37 -14.33 9.98
CA VAL A 249 4.03 -13.98 11.23
C VAL A 249 3.31 -12.78 11.84
N ILE A 250 2.79 -12.93 13.06
CA ILE A 250 2.14 -11.86 13.82
C ILE A 250 3.08 -11.44 14.94
N VAL A 251 3.42 -10.14 14.99
CA VAL A 251 4.31 -9.57 16.02
C VAL A 251 3.45 -8.86 17.07
N LYS A 252 3.28 -9.50 18.24
CA LYS A 252 2.39 -9.04 19.33
C LYS A 252 3.07 -8.16 20.38
N ASP A 253 4.38 -8.05 20.32
CA ASP A 253 5.22 -7.48 21.40
C ASP A 253 5.00 -5.97 21.65
N TYR A 254 4.36 -5.26 20.70
CA TYR A 254 4.27 -3.80 20.72
C TYR A 254 2.85 -3.25 20.87
N GLY A 255 1.85 -4.09 21.17
CA GLY A 255 0.44 -3.66 21.19
C GLY A 255 -0.04 -3.19 19.80
N ALA A 256 -0.86 -2.14 19.75
CA ALA A 256 -1.38 -1.63 18.49
C ALA A 256 -0.23 -1.21 17.54
N SER A 257 -0.06 -1.97 16.46
CA SER A 257 1.05 -1.81 15.52
C SER A 257 0.67 -2.26 14.11
N GLY A 258 1.49 -1.90 13.13
CA GLY A 258 1.31 -2.32 11.75
C GLY A 258 2.65 -2.55 11.06
N GLY A 259 2.71 -3.61 10.25
CA GLY A 259 3.85 -3.88 9.37
C GLY A 259 3.93 -2.82 8.27
N LYS A 260 5.12 -2.31 8.05
CA LYS A 260 5.41 -1.30 7.02
C LYS A 260 6.06 -1.94 5.79
N PHE A 261 7.12 -2.67 6.03
CA PHE A 261 7.96 -3.29 5.01
C PHE A 261 8.72 -4.45 5.63
N ALA A 262 9.11 -5.41 4.80
CA ALA A 262 10.14 -6.39 5.15
C ALA A 262 11.10 -6.55 3.97
N THR A 263 12.40 -6.74 4.29
CA THR A 263 13.39 -7.16 3.29
C THR A 263 13.15 -8.61 2.87
N ASP A 264 13.72 -9.04 1.76
CA ASP A 264 13.55 -10.42 1.29
C ASP A 264 14.13 -11.47 2.25
N ASP A 265 15.14 -11.12 3.01
CA ASP A 265 15.74 -11.95 4.06
C ASP A 265 14.96 -11.91 5.39
N GLY A 266 13.88 -11.12 5.48
CA GLY A 266 12.95 -11.15 6.60
C GLY A 266 13.22 -10.14 7.72
N ILE A 267 14.00 -9.10 7.46
CA ILE A 267 14.12 -7.96 8.38
C ILE A 267 12.89 -7.05 8.20
N ALA A 268 12.06 -6.99 9.21
CA ALA A 268 10.77 -6.30 9.19
C ALA A 268 10.81 -4.95 9.90
N PHE A 269 10.18 -3.96 9.31
CA PHE A 269 9.99 -2.62 9.88
C PHE A 269 8.53 -2.46 10.32
N ILE A 270 8.33 -2.09 11.58
CA ILE A 270 7.04 -2.04 12.26
C ILE A 270 6.79 -0.62 12.75
N GLY A 271 5.62 -0.08 12.45
CA GLY A 271 5.14 1.16 13.06
C GLY A 271 4.28 0.88 14.27
N ILE A 272 4.54 1.56 15.39
CA ILE A 272 3.79 1.43 16.64
C ILE A 272 2.80 2.59 16.79
N GLY A 273 1.65 2.33 17.39
CA GLY A 273 0.57 3.29 17.65
C GLY A 273 -0.61 3.15 16.69
N THR A 274 -1.74 3.75 17.06
CA THR A 274 -3.05 3.60 16.38
C THR A 274 -3.01 3.98 14.90
N PHE A 275 -2.08 4.85 14.50
CA PHE A 275 -1.84 5.22 13.10
C PHE A 275 -0.40 4.92 12.65
N GLY A 276 0.39 4.15 13.43
CA GLY A 276 1.77 3.81 13.10
C GLY A 276 2.73 5.02 13.07
N VAL A 277 2.47 6.05 13.86
CA VAL A 277 3.05 7.39 13.69
C VAL A 277 4.09 7.75 14.75
N SER A 278 4.27 6.95 15.81
CA SER A 278 5.05 7.43 16.95
C SER A 278 6.46 6.86 17.05
N THR A 279 6.65 5.58 16.80
CA THR A 279 7.97 4.93 16.87
C THR A 279 8.04 3.75 15.90
N GLY A 280 9.25 3.48 15.38
CA GLY A 280 9.52 2.31 14.55
C GLY A 280 10.36 1.28 15.29
N ARG A 281 10.05 0.00 15.06
CA ARG A 281 10.83 -1.16 15.53
C ARG A 281 11.29 -1.99 14.36
N VAL A 282 12.39 -2.68 14.55
CA VAL A 282 12.91 -3.64 13.58
C VAL A 282 12.89 -5.04 14.20
N TYR A 283 12.46 -6.01 13.42
CA TYR A 283 12.20 -7.36 13.88
C TYR A 283 12.68 -8.40 12.85
N ASP A 284 13.34 -9.44 13.30
CA ASP A 284 13.72 -10.55 12.43
C ASP A 284 12.59 -11.59 12.39
N LEU A 285 11.91 -11.69 11.25
CA LEU A 285 10.79 -12.62 11.05
C LEU A 285 11.19 -14.08 11.07
N ASN A 286 12.44 -14.40 10.80
CA ASN A 286 12.93 -15.79 10.76
C ASN A 286 13.27 -16.32 12.15
N THR A 287 13.80 -15.47 13.01
CA THR A 287 14.25 -15.84 14.37
C THR A 287 13.27 -15.43 15.46
N GLY A 288 12.36 -14.50 15.18
CA GLY A 288 11.44 -13.94 16.17
C GLY A 288 12.12 -12.98 17.14
N ILE A 289 13.22 -12.35 16.75
CA ILE A 289 14.02 -11.46 17.62
C ILE A 289 13.71 -10.00 17.30
N ASP A 290 13.45 -9.22 18.37
CA ASP A 290 13.42 -7.75 18.32
C ASP A 290 14.84 -7.20 18.17
N LEU A 291 15.09 -6.48 17.08
CA LEU A 291 16.40 -5.91 16.73
C LEU A 291 16.58 -4.46 17.23
N GLY A 292 15.62 -3.93 17.99
CA GLY A 292 15.67 -2.57 18.53
C GLY A 292 14.79 -1.57 17.78
N SER A 293 14.96 -0.29 18.12
CA SER A 293 14.30 0.79 17.38
C SER A 293 14.88 0.92 15.97
N THR A 294 14.11 1.48 15.05
CA THR A 294 14.62 1.77 13.70
C THR A 294 15.89 2.60 13.73
N GLN A 295 15.98 3.57 14.64
CA GLN A 295 17.15 4.43 14.79
C GLN A 295 18.38 3.66 15.27
N GLU A 296 18.23 2.83 16.31
CA GLU A 296 19.30 1.96 16.82
C GLU A 296 19.76 0.95 15.77
N TRP A 297 18.82 0.32 15.07
CA TRP A 297 19.15 -0.65 14.05
C TRP A 297 19.94 -0.02 12.89
N VAL A 298 19.50 1.14 12.38
CA VAL A 298 20.21 1.87 11.32
C VAL A 298 21.60 2.31 11.80
N TYR A 299 21.71 2.82 13.03
CA TYR A 299 23.01 3.20 13.57
C TYR A 299 23.96 2.00 13.72
N ASN A 300 23.48 0.89 14.26
CA ASN A 300 24.30 -0.31 14.48
C ASN A 300 24.77 -0.98 13.19
N ASN A 301 23.96 -0.90 12.13
CA ASN A 301 24.30 -1.56 10.85
C ASN A 301 25.05 -0.65 9.88
N TYR A 302 24.81 0.67 9.91
CA TYR A 302 25.33 1.61 8.92
C TYR A 302 26.11 2.79 9.52
N GLY A 303 26.13 2.96 10.85
CA GLY A 303 26.74 4.11 11.51
C GLY A 303 26.03 5.44 11.27
N ILE A 304 24.80 5.42 10.78
CA ILE A 304 24.03 6.60 10.38
C ILE A 304 23.04 6.97 11.49
N ILE A 305 23.06 8.24 11.91
CA ILE A 305 22.07 8.78 12.84
C ILE A 305 20.91 9.35 12.04
N ILE A 306 19.71 8.77 12.20
CA ILE A 306 18.49 9.27 11.56
C ILE A 306 17.61 10.04 12.56
N PRO A 307 17.02 11.18 12.14
CA PRO A 307 16.21 12.01 13.03
C PRO A 307 14.78 11.51 13.23
N TYR A 308 14.37 10.46 12.54
CA TYR A 308 12.99 9.96 12.55
C TYR A 308 12.90 8.55 13.17
N GLY A 309 11.79 8.31 13.84
CA GLY A 309 11.54 7.02 14.50
C GLY A 309 10.84 5.99 13.64
N TYR A 310 10.28 6.37 12.48
CA TYR A 310 9.58 5.44 11.59
C TYR A 310 9.82 5.75 10.11
N ILE A 311 9.58 4.72 9.29
CA ILE A 311 9.76 4.77 7.84
C ILE A 311 8.42 5.02 7.16
N ASN A 312 8.38 5.99 6.25
CA ASN A 312 7.20 6.30 5.45
C ASN A 312 7.17 5.54 4.13
N TYR A 313 8.34 5.36 3.52
CA TYR A 313 8.45 4.75 2.21
C TYR A 313 9.81 4.05 2.09
N ILE A 314 9.82 2.96 1.34
CA ILE A 314 11.04 2.26 0.91
C ILE A 314 10.92 2.05 -0.60
N THR A 315 12.00 2.26 -1.34
CA THR A 315 12.03 2.01 -2.79
C THR A 315 11.71 0.55 -3.11
N ALA A 316 11.22 0.30 -4.34
CA ALA A 316 10.79 -1.03 -4.74
C ALA A 316 11.92 -2.08 -4.62
N ASP A 317 13.17 -1.69 -4.86
CA ASP A 317 14.36 -2.53 -4.69
C ASP A 317 14.86 -2.63 -3.23
N GLY A 318 14.25 -1.87 -2.32
CA GLY A 318 14.62 -1.83 -0.90
C GLY A 318 15.90 -1.04 -0.60
N SER A 319 16.50 -0.35 -1.57
CA SER A 319 17.81 0.30 -1.42
C SER A 319 17.76 1.67 -0.75
N VAL A 320 16.60 2.33 -0.74
CA VAL A 320 16.44 3.68 -0.16
C VAL A 320 15.25 3.72 0.77
N MET A 321 15.44 4.25 1.96
CA MET A 321 14.37 4.54 2.93
C MET A 321 14.10 6.03 3.02
N LEU A 322 12.83 6.38 3.11
CA LEU A 322 12.34 7.72 3.45
C LEU A 322 11.66 7.69 4.81
N GLY A 323 12.03 8.63 5.66
CA GLY A 323 11.35 8.82 6.95
C GLY A 323 11.07 10.29 7.22
N THR A 324 10.14 10.57 8.13
CA THR A 324 9.83 11.91 8.60
C THR A 324 10.06 12.02 10.09
N SER A 325 10.54 13.19 10.52
CA SER A 325 10.64 13.52 11.94
C SER A 325 9.29 14.05 12.44
N ALA A 326 8.79 13.47 13.54
CA ALA A 326 7.58 13.95 14.20
C ALA A 326 7.83 15.20 15.07
N GLN A 327 9.07 15.65 15.22
CA GLN A 327 9.45 16.65 16.22
C GLN A 327 9.48 18.10 15.73
N GLU A 328 9.36 18.34 14.43
CA GLU A 328 9.38 19.71 13.94
C GLU A 328 8.22 19.99 12.98
N SER A 329 7.60 21.14 13.15
CA SER A 329 6.56 21.70 12.28
C SER A 329 7.03 22.01 10.83
N ALA A 330 8.26 21.67 10.49
CA ALA A 330 8.80 21.59 9.14
C ALA A 330 9.01 20.11 8.79
N MET A 331 8.25 19.61 7.82
CA MET A 331 8.44 18.27 7.28
C MET A 331 9.83 18.16 6.65
N GLY A 332 10.81 17.73 7.44
CA GLY A 332 12.12 17.33 6.95
C GLY A 332 12.01 15.93 6.35
N ILE A 333 12.21 15.80 5.05
CA ILE A 333 12.35 14.50 4.39
C ILE A 333 13.81 14.11 4.50
N SER A 334 14.09 12.99 5.15
CA SER A 334 15.43 12.39 5.18
C SER A 334 15.40 11.05 4.48
N PHE A 335 16.41 10.75 3.70
CA PHE A 335 16.56 9.46 3.04
C PHE A 335 17.88 8.80 3.41
N ILE A 336 17.90 7.47 3.39
CA ILE A 336 19.09 6.65 3.58
C ILE A 336 19.17 5.73 2.38
N LYS A 337 20.31 5.73 1.73
CA LYS A 337 20.67 4.74 0.73
C LYS A 337 21.65 3.77 1.37
N TRP A 338 21.36 2.49 1.31
CA TRP A 338 22.33 1.45 1.67
C TRP A 338 22.70 0.62 0.45
N TYR A 339 23.93 0.18 0.44
CA TYR A 339 24.53 -0.59 -0.64
C TYR A 339 24.59 -2.06 -0.21
#